data_2be3f3ea14db885c2db0c4e16d5257e0
#
_entry.id   2be3f3ea14db885c2db0c4e16d5257e0
#
_cell.length_a   1.000
_cell.length_b   1.000
_cell.length_c   1.000
_cell.angle_alpha   90.00
_cell.angle_beta   90.00
_cell.angle_gamma   90.00
#
_symmetry.space_group_name_H-M   'P 1'
#
loop_
_entity.id
_entity.type
_entity.pdbx_description
1 polymer ?
#
loop_
_entity_poly.entity_id
_entity_poly.type
_entity_poly.pdbx_seq_one_letter_code
_entity_poly.pdbx_strand_id
1 'polypeptide(L)'
;MADPNQDDPQTIAFSMFTRAALHAWKTDAVFQPYFHETGFIMAGHTPALIKHIQETEIDVSKADMQKLETAEDFRSTMPEGVLMGDFPGWKGWLLRSGAGWIHARKAMTAAFTEAARLGVTFCTGSASGQVVSLVYEHGDVVGVETADGQVRRADRVILSAGAGSDRLLDFQCQLRPTAWTLCHIRMTPEEAKRYRNLPVLFNIAKGFFMEPDEDQHELKICDEHPGYCNFVPDPLRPSEIRSIPFARHEIPLAAEARARDFLQDTMPHLAERPLAFARICWDADTPDRAFLIDKHPDHPSLLVAVGGSGNGAMQMPTIGGFIADALEGNLSQELRSVVRWRPETAVHRNWRSTQDRFGGPFQIMDFQEVKENEWTRIET
;
A
#
# COMPACT_ATOMS: atom_id res chain seq x y z
N MET A 1 2.09 -0.70 33.47
CA MET A 1 0.81 -1.30 33.05
C MET A 1 1.12 -2.04 31.78
N ALA A 2 0.76 -3.32 31.66
CA ALA A 2 0.89 -4.04 30.40
C ALA A 2 -0.02 -3.35 29.36
N ASP A 3 0.48 -3.20 28.14
CA ASP A 3 -0.30 -2.68 27.01
C ASP A 3 -1.51 -3.59 26.82
N PRO A 4 -2.75 -3.10 26.92
CA PRO A 4 -3.95 -3.93 26.78
C PRO A 4 -4.09 -4.57 25.38
N ASN A 5 -3.28 -4.17 24.39
CA ASN A 5 -3.28 -4.73 23.03
C ASN A 5 -2.18 -5.75 22.78
N GLN A 6 -1.28 -6.03 23.74
CA GLN A 6 -0.19 -7.00 23.54
C GLN A 6 -0.67 -8.45 23.29
N ASP A 7 -1.89 -8.77 23.69
CA ASP A 7 -2.48 -10.11 23.53
C ASP A 7 -3.51 -10.18 22.36
N ASP A 8 -3.72 -9.08 21.62
CA ASP A 8 -4.60 -9.09 20.47
C ASP A 8 -3.99 -9.87 19.30
N PRO A 9 -4.64 -10.93 18.79
CA PRO A 9 -4.11 -11.78 17.72
C PRO A 9 -3.71 -10.99 16.45
N GLN A 10 -4.42 -9.92 16.13
CA GLN A 10 -4.13 -9.09 14.95
C GLN A 10 -2.82 -8.32 15.13
N THR A 11 -2.60 -7.73 16.31
CA THR A 11 -1.36 -7.04 16.67
C THR A 11 -0.17 -8.00 16.67
N ILE A 12 -0.35 -9.21 17.21
CA ILE A 12 0.67 -10.27 17.19
C ILE A 12 1.03 -10.65 15.75
N ALA A 13 0.03 -10.95 14.91
CA ALA A 13 0.24 -11.32 13.50
C ALA A 13 0.95 -10.21 12.72
N PHE A 14 0.52 -8.96 12.87
CA PHE A 14 1.15 -7.80 12.22
C PHE A 14 2.62 -7.67 12.65
N SER A 15 2.90 -7.81 13.94
CA SER A 15 4.27 -7.79 14.48
C SER A 15 5.15 -8.93 13.93
N MET A 16 4.59 -10.13 13.74
CA MET A 16 5.30 -11.26 13.13
C MET A 16 5.67 -10.97 11.69
N PHE A 17 4.70 -10.53 10.87
CA PHE A 17 4.93 -10.13 9.47
C PHE A 17 5.99 -9.03 9.38
N THR A 18 5.84 -7.96 10.15
CA THR A 18 6.74 -6.80 10.10
C THR A 18 8.17 -7.16 10.50
N ARG A 19 8.35 -7.96 11.55
CA ARG A 19 9.69 -8.43 12.00
C ARG A 19 10.35 -9.30 10.94
N ALA A 20 9.62 -10.27 10.39
CA ALA A 20 10.14 -11.14 9.35
C ALA A 20 10.56 -10.33 8.11
N ALA A 21 9.70 -9.41 7.66
CA ALA A 21 9.99 -8.58 6.51
C ALA A 21 11.19 -7.66 6.73
N LEU A 22 11.28 -6.96 7.87
CA LEU A 22 12.41 -6.07 8.17
C LEU A 22 13.74 -6.85 8.23
N HIS A 23 13.72 -8.04 8.80
CA HIS A 23 14.90 -8.91 8.80
C HIS A 23 15.30 -9.27 7.37
N ALA A 24 14.36 -9.73 6.53
CA ALA A 24 14.64 -10.10 5.15
C ALA A 24 15.08 -8.90 4.29
N TRP A 25 14.46 -7.73 4.45
CA TRP A 25 14.92 -6.49 3.80
C TRP A 25 16.37 -6.14 4.12
N LYS A 26 16.88 -6.51 5.30
CA LYS A 26 18.27 -6.25 5.71
C LYS A 26 19.25 -7.36 5.33
N THR A 27 18.81 -8.58 5.08
CA THR A 27 19.70 -9.75 5.00
C THR A 27 19.55 -10.58 3.72
N ASP A 28 18.39 -10.52 3.05
CA ASP A 28 18.17 -11.29 1.82
C ASP A 28 18.89 -10.63 0.63
N ALA A 29 19.68 -11.42 -0.09
CA ALA A 29 20.53 -10.91 -1.18
C ALA A 29 19.74 -10.32 -2.37
N VAL A 30 18.48 -10.73 -2.57
CA VAL A 30 17.61 -10.21 -3.63
C VAL A 30 17.03 -8.86 -3.24
N PHE A 31 16.67 -8.67 -1.97
CA PHE A 31 15.91 -7.52 -1.51
C PHE A 31 16.74 -6.44 -0.83
N GLN A 32 17.80 -6.82 -0.13
CA GLN A 32 18.65 -5.91 0.64
C GLN A 32 19.15 -4.67 -0.15
N PRO A 33 19.54 -4.79 -1.44
CA PRO A 33 19.98 -3.62 -2.21
C PRO A 33 18.92 -2.54 -2.42
N TYR A 34 17.67 -2.85 -2.17
CA TYR A 34 16.52 -1.96 -2.41
C TYR A 34 15.86 -1.44 -1.12
N PHE A 35 16.43 -1.73 0.02
CA PHE A 35 16.04 -1.16 1.30
C PHE A 35 16.98 -0.03 1.70
N HIS A 36 16.43 1.15 1.89
CA HIS A 36 17.15 2.36 2.28
C HIS A 36 16.76 2.74 3.72
N GLU A 37 17.63 2.38 4.67
CA GLU A 37 17.44 2.68 6.10
C GLU A 37 17.81 4.13 6.38
N THR A 38 16.93 5.07 6.00
CA THR A 38 17.17 6.52 6.09
C THR A 38 16.47 7.18 7.26
N GLY A 39 15.66 6.44 7.99
CA GLY A 39 14.78 6.95 9.04
C GLY A 39 13.37 7.26 8.55
N PHE A 40 12.48 7.49 9.51
CA PHE A 40 11.08 7.77 9.26
C PHE A 40 10.55 8.81 10.24
N ILE A 41 9.90 9.85 9.74
CA ILE A 41 9.21 10.86 10.52
C ILE A 41 7.72 10.61 10.42
N MET A 42 7.07 10.34 11.55
CA MET A 42 5.61 10.28 11.62
C MET A 42 5.12 11.55 12.29
N ALA A 43 4.17 12.25 11.64
CA ALA A 43 3.67 13.54 12.09
C ALA A 43 2.15 13.66 11.97
N GLY A 44 1.57 14.51 12.79
CA GLY A 44 0.19 15.00 12.70
C GLY A 44 0.17 16.51 12.87
N HIS A 45 -0.94 17.15 12.47
CA HIS A 45 -1.08 18.61 12.54
C HIS A 45 -2.29 19.07 13.37
N THR A 46 -3.01 18.14 14.00
CA THR A 46 -4.08 18.44 14.95
C THR A 46 -3.85 17.71 16.27
N PRO A 47 -4.36 18.25 17.40
CA PRO A 47 -4.21 17.57 18.70
C PRO A 47 -4.73 16.13 18.72
N ALA A 48 -5.82 15.85 18.01
CA ALA A 48 -6.40 14.51 17.92
C ALA A 48 -5.46 13.52 17.21
N LEU A 49 -4.90 13.92 16.05
CA LEU A 49 -3.95 13.11 15.29
C LEU A 49 -2.64 12.88 16.05
N ILE A 50 -2.14 13.93 16.72
CA ILE A 50 -0.92 13.84 17.55
C ILE A 50 -1.12 12.85 18.69
N LYS A 51 -2.28 12.90 19.36
CA LYS A 51 -2.65 11.95 20.41
C LYS A 51 -2.76 10.53 19.86
N HIS A 52 -3.43 10.35 18.72
CA HIS A 52 -3.57 9.06 18.04
C HIS A 52 -2.19 8.44 17.74
N ILE A 53 -1.27 9.21 17.16
CA ILE A 53 0.10 8.74 16.88
C ILE A 53 0.78 8.25 18.16
N GLN A 54 0.68 8.98 19.25
CA GLN A 54 1.31 8.63 20.53
C GLN A 54 0.73 7.36 21.17
N GLU A 55 -0.56 7.10 20.96
CA GLU A 55 -1.27 6.00 21.59
C GLU A 55 -1.24 4.71 20.76
N THR A 56 -1.10 4.80 19.43
CA THR A 56 -1.35 3.66 18.54
C THR A 56 -0.24 3.39 17.52
N GLU A 57 0.48 4.41 17.06
CA GLU A 57 1.34 4.25 15.89
C GLU A 57 2.83 4.10 16.25
N ILE A 58 3.26 4.67 17.37
CA ILE A 58 4.67 4.68 17.76
C ILE A 58 4.87 4.36 19.24
N ASP A 59 5.95 3.65 19.51
CA ASP A 59 6.43 3.47 20.88
C ASP A 59 7.40 4.61 21.24
N VAL A 60 6.85 5.66 21.85
CA VAL A 60 7.62 6.86 22.25
C VAL A 60 8.65 6.59 23.34
N SER A 61 8.66 5.40 23.94
CA SER A 61 9.64 5.02 24.95
C SER A 61 10.98 4.54 24.36
N LYS A 62 11.03 4.31 23.04
CA LYS A 62 12.26 3.90 22.36
C LYS A 62 13.33 4.99 22.43
N ALA A 63 14.53 4.59 22.80
CA ALA A 63 15.66 5.51 23.07
C ALA A 63 16.14 6.30 21.84
N ASP A 64 15.88 5.80 20.63
CA ASP A 64 16.26 6.43 19.35
C ASP A 64 15.15 7.29 18.72
N MET A 65 14.06 7.54 19.47
CA MET A 65 12.93 8.35 19.03
C MET A 65 13.15 9.81 19.40
N GLN A 66 13.29 10.66 18.38
CA GLN A 66 13.43 12.09 18.55
C GLN A 66 12.08 12.80 18.35
N LYS A 67 11.60 13.53 19.36
CA LYS A 67 10.40 14.36 19.25
C LYS A 67 10.66 15.62 18.44
N LEU A 68 9.70 16.01 17.59
CA LEU A 68 9.72 17.21 16.75
C LEU A 68 8.50 18.08 17.12
N GLU A 69 8.73 19.27 17.65
CA GLU A 69 7.67 20.13 18.18
C GLU A 69 7.56 21.49 17.46
N THR A 70 8.61 21.89 16.76
CA THR A 70 8.70 23.19 16.08
C THR A 70 9.08 23.00 14.61
N ALA A 71 8.83 24.00 13.78
CA ALA A 71 9.29 24.01 12.39
C ALA A 71 10.80 23.81 12.28
N GLU A 72 11.57 24.38 13.21
CA GLU A 72 13.03 24.23 13.22
C GLU A 72 13.44 22.78 13.53
N ASP A 73 12.73 22.08 14.41
CA ASP A 73 12.99 20.66 14.66
C ASP A 73 12.81 19.85 13.37
N PHE A 74 11.75 20.09 12.62
CA PHE A 74 11.53 19.42 11.32
C PHE A 74 12.62 19.78 10.30
N ARG A 75 12.94 21.07 10.14
CA ARG A 75 13.99 21.52 9.21
C ARG A 75 15.33 20.88 9.52
N SER A 76 15.68 20.74 10.79
CA SER A 76 16.94 20.15 11.25
C SER A 76 17.10 18.66 10.95
N THR A 77 16.02 17.96 10.56
CA THR A 77 16.07 16.54 10.24
C THR A 77 16.70 16.24 8.88
N MET A 78 16.80 17.24 8.00
CA MET A 78 17.26 17.13 6.62
C MET A 78 18.27 18.23 6.27
N PRO A 79 19.02 18.10 5.17
CA PRO A 79 19.94 19.13 4.72
C PRO A 79 19.24 20.49 4.51
N GLU A 80 19.99 21.57 4.74
CA GLU A 80 19.52 22.94 4.51
C GLU A 80 18.94 23.10 3.09
N GLY A 81 17.77 23.76 3.00
CA GLY A 81 17.06 24.00 1.75
C GLY A 81 16.19 22.84 1.24
N VAL A 82 16.09 21.72 1.97
CA VAL A 82 15.11 20.66 1.69
C VAL A 82 13.77 21.04 2.31
N LEU A 83 13.69 21.10 3.63
CA LEU A 83 12.49 21.52 4.34
C LEU A 83 12.57 23.03 4.63
N MET A 84 11.72 23.82 3.99
CA MET A 84 11.69 25.26 4.09
C MET A 84 10.35 25.82 4.59
N GLY A 85 9.36 24.95 4.76
CA GLY A 85 8.01 25.30 5.19
C GLY A 85 7.90 25.67 6.65
N ASP A 86 6.74 26.16 7.04
CA ASP A 86 6.46 26.64 8.41
C ASP A 86 5.80 25.59 9.29
N PHE A 87 5.41 24.43 8.74
CA PHE A 87 4.85 23.29 9.46
C PHE A 87 3.71 23.67 10.42
N PRO A 88 2.63 24.36 9.96
CA PRO A 88 1.63 24.95 10.82
C PRO A 88 0.87 23.88 11.65
N GLY A 89 1.09 23.88 12.97
CA GLY A 89 0.49 22.93 13.89
C GLY A 89 1.10 21.53 13.89
N TRP A 90 2.13 21.26 13.08
CA TRP A 90 2.76 19.96 13.02
C TRP A 90 3.52 19.62 14.29
N LYS A 91 3.35 18.37 14.72
CA LYS A 91 4.20 17.69 15.70
C LYS A 91 4.46 16.28 15.23
N GLY A 92 5.63 15.74 15.57
CA GLY A 92 6.02 14.43 15.08
C GLY A 92 7.15 13.79 15.85
N TRP A 93 7.57 12.65 15.34
CA TRP A 93 8.66 11.85 15.89
C TRP A 93 9.50 11.27 14.76
N LEU A 94 10.80 11.44 14.87
CA LEU A 94 11.78 10.84 13.98
C LEU A 94 12.32 9.56 14.61
N LEU A 95 12.11 8.43 13.94
CA LEU A 95 12.78 7.16 14.20
C LEU A 95 13.95 7.03 13.23
N ARG A 96 15.18 6.93 13.76
CA ARG A 96 16.40 6.94 12.93
C ARG A 96 16.82 5.55 12.47
N SER A 97 16.59 4.52 13.25
CA SER A 97 17.01 3.15 12.98
C SER A 97 15.81 2.23 12.75
N GLY A 98 16.00 1.20 11.93
CA GLY A 98 14.96 0.21 11.64
C GLY A 98 13.83 0.71 10.74
N ALA A 99 13.96 1.90 10.16
CA ALA A 99 12.94 2.53 9.33
C ALA A 99 13.55 3.26 8.13
N GLY A 100 12.75 3.45 7.09
CA GLY A 100 13.16 4.07 5.85
C GLY A 100 12.20 3.76 4.72
N TRP A 101 12.72 3.57 3.52
CA TRP A 101 11.90 3.29 2.34
C TRP A 101 12.47 2.15 1.49
N ILE A 102 11.63 1.62 0.62
CA ILE A 102 11.99 0.55 -0.32
C ILE A 102 11.84 1.02 -1.76
N HIS A 103 12.77 0.63 -2.61
CA HIS A 103 12.62 0.83 -4.04
C HIS A 103 11.78 -0.30 -4.65
N ALA A 104 10.45 -0.26 -4.45
CA ALA A 104 9.53 -1.35 -4.74
C ALA A 104 9.64 -1.88 -6.19
N ARG A 105 9.79 -0.99 -7.20
CA ARG A 105 9.91 -1.39 -8.61
C ARG A 105 11.18 -2.22 -8.85
N LYS A 106 12.34 -1.76 -8.40
CA LYS A 106 13.62 -2.46 -8.57
C LYS A 106 13.63 -3.78 -7.80
N ALA A 107 13.11 -3.79 -6.58
CA ALA A 107 12.94 -5.00 -5.77
C ALA A 107 12.05 -6.04 -6.45
N MET A 108 10.90 -5.61 -6.99
CA MET A 108 10.01 -6.48 -7.75
C MET A 108 10.70 -7.06 -8.99
N THR A 109 11.43 -6.24 -9.74
CA THR A 109 12.18 -6.70 -10.91
C THR A 109 13.24 -7.72 -10.53
N ALA A 110 13.96 -7.51 -9.42
CA ALA A 110 14.93 -8.48 -8.91
C ALA A 110 14.27 -9.80 -8.50
N ALA A 111 13.13 -9.73 -7.81
CA ALA A 111 12.34 -10.91 -7.44
C ALA A 111 11.87 -11.70 -8.67
N PHE A 112 11.37 -11.03 -9.72
CA PHE A 112 11.01 -11.66 -10.98
C PHE A 112 12.22 -12.35 -11.65
N THR A 113 13.38 -11.68 -11.67
CA THR A 113 14.60 -12.22 -12.25
C THR A 113 15.04 -13.48 -11.50
N GLU A 114 15.03 -13.45 -10.18
CA GLU A 114 15.40 -14.60 -9.35
C GLU A 114 14.40 -15.74 -9.49
N ALA A 115 13.10 -15.47 -9.52
CA ALA A 115 12.08 -16.48 -9.75
C ALA A 115 12.25 -17.17 -11.12
N ALA A 116 12.56 -16.40 -12.18
CA ALA A 116 12.88 -16.97 -13.50
C ALA A 116 14.12 -17.88 -13.45
N ARG A 117 15.16 -17.44 -12.73
CA ARG A 117 16.40 -18.24 -12.54
C ARG A 117 16.11 -19.56 -11.81
N LEU A 118 15.14 -19.54 -10.89
CA LEU A 118 14.68 -20.74 -10.16
C LEU A 118 13.70 -21.63 -10.96
N GLY A 119 13.41 -21.27 -12.22
CA GLY A 119 12.59 -22.08 -13.12
C GLY A 119 11.10 -21.71 -13.15
N VAL A 120 10.70 -20.59 -12.55
CA VAL A 120 9.31 -20.10 -12.65
C VAL A 120 9.06 -19.63 -14.09
N THR A 121 7.97 -20.12 -14.68
CA THR A 121 7.52 -19.69 -16.02
C THR A 121 6.54 -18.52 -15.86
N PHE A 122 6.83 -17.43 -16.54
CA PHE A 122 5.98 -16.25 -16.58
C PHE A 122 5.16 -16.18 -17.86
N CYS A 123 3.85 -16.04 -17.71
CA CYS A 123 2.95 -15.72 -18.81
C CYS A 123 2.57 -14.25 -18.70
N THR A 124 3.08 -13.42 -19.60
CA THR A 124 2.94 -11.95 -19.56
C THR A 124 2.23 -11.42 -20.81
N GLY A 125 1.89 -10.13 -20.77
CA GLY A 125 1.19 -9.43 -21.86
C GLY A 125 -0.30 -9.33 -21.66
N SER A 126 -0.94 -8.42 -22.42
CA SER A 126 -2.35 -8.08 -22.28
C SER A 126 -3.33 -9.16 -22.77
N ALA A 127 -2.85 -10.13 -23.54
CA ALA A 127 -3.64 -11.25 -24.00
C ALA A 127 -3.32 -12.53 -23.21
N SER A 128 -2.10 -13.06 -23.34
CA SER A 128 -1.70 -14.34 -22.75
C SER A 128 -1.40 -14.29 -21.25
N GLY A 129 -1.17 -13.12 -20.68
CA GLY A 129 -0.89 -12.92 -19.26
C GLY A 129 -2.09 -12.38 -18.46
N GLN A 130 -3.14 -11.91 -19.13
CA GLN A 130 -4.31 -11.37 -18.45
C GLN A 130 -5.31 -12.49 -18.16
N VAL A 131 -5.43 -12.89 -16.90
CA VAL A 131 -6.49 -13.83 -16.44
C VAL A 131 -7.83 -13.10 -16.45
N VAL A 132 -8.82 -13.72 -17.08
CA VAL A 132 -10.20 -13.21 -17.19
C VAL A 132 -11.20 -14.00 -16.39
N SER A 133 -10.93 -15.29 -16.12
CA SER A 133 -11.80 -16.15 -15.31
C SER A 133 -11.02 -17.30 -14.64
N LEU A 134 -11.58 -17.84 -13.56
CA LEU A 134 -11.19 -19.12 -13.00
C LEU A 134 -11.94 -20.23 -13.74
N VAL A 135 -11.29 -21.36 -13.96
CA VAL A 135 -11.89 -22.54 -14.62
C VAL A 135 -12.27 -23.56 -13.56
N TYR A 136 -13.53 -23.97 -13.56
CA TYR A 136 -14.10 -24.90 -12.57
C TYR A 136 -14.41 -26.24 -13.18
N GLU A 137 -14.09 -27.33 -12.49
CA GLU A 137 -14.53 -28.69 -12.79
C GLU A 137 -14.94 -29.39 -11.49
N HIS A 138 -16.11 -30.05 -11.50
CA HIS A 138 -16.62 -30.75 -10.33
C HIS A 138 -16.72 -29.93 -9.04
N GLY A 139 -16.87 -28.60 -9.19
CA GLY A 139 -16.97 -27.67 -8.06
C GLY A 139 -15.61 -27.15 -7.54
N ASP A 140 -14.50 -27.60 -8.11
CA ASP A 140 -13.16 -27.11 -7.71
C ASP A 140 -12.48 -26.31 -8.84
N VAL A 141 -11.49 -25.48 -8.49
CA VAL A 141 -10.72 -24.67 -9.46
C VAL A 141 -9.60 -25.53 -10.04
N VAL A 142 -9.59 -25.69 -11.37
CA VAL A 142 -8.62 -26.51 -12.09
C VAL A 142 -7.70 -25.71 -13.01
N GLY A 143 -7.78 -24.39 -12.97
CA GLY A 143 -6.95 -23.50 -13.78
C GLY A 143 -7.55 -22.13 -13.96
N VAL A 144 -7.02 -21.41 -14.94
CA VAL A 144 -7.45 -20.07 -15.34
C VAL A 144 -7.62 -19.94 -16.83
N GLU A 145 -8.51 -19.07 -17.27
CA GLU A 145 -8.61 -18.64 -18.66
C GLU A 145 -7.98 -17.28 -18.84
N THR A 146 -7.22 -17.12 -19.91
CA THR A 146 -6.56 -15.85 -20.27
C THR A 146 -7.31 -15.14 -21.40
N ALA A 147 -7.07 -13.83 -21.57
CA ALA A 147 -7.81 -13.00 -22.53
C ALA A 147 -7.64 -13.43 -24.01
N ASP A 148 -6.65 -14.25 -24.32
CA ASP A 148 -6.49 -14.91 -25.63
C ASP A 148 -7.35 -16.20 -25.78
N GLY A 149 -8.20 -16.51 -24.80
CA GLY A 149 -9.05 -17.70 -24.78
C GLY A 149 -8.33 -19.00 -24.43
N GLN A 150 -7.06 -18.94 -23.99
CA GLN A 150 -6.32 -20.13 -23.58
C GLN A 150 -6.66 -20.52 -22.15
N VAL A 151 -6.90 -21.81 -21.93
CA VAL A 151 -7.04 -22.40 -20.60
C VAL A 151 -5.70 -22.95 -20.12
N ARG A 152 -5.24 -22.46 -18.97
CA ARG A 152 -4.03 -22.95 -18.31
C ARG A 152 -4.41 -23.75 -17.08
N ARG A 153 -4.18 -25.06 -17.14
CA ARG A 153 -4.55 -26.01 -16.08
C ARG A 153 -3.44 -26.11 -15.03
N ALA A 154 -3.86 -26.31 -13.78
CA ALA A 154 -2.98 -26.56 -12.65
C ALA A 154 -3.72 -27.39 -11.58
N ASP A 155 -2.95 -28.18 -10.81
CA ASP A 155 -3.48 -28.92 -9.66
C ASP A 155 -3.85 -28.02 -8.49
N ARG A 156 -3.22 -26.83 -8.42
CA ARG A 156 -3.47 -25.81 -7.41
C ARG A 156 -3.37 -24.41 -8.04
N VAL A 157 -4.23 -23.52 -7.61
CA VAL A 157 -4.25 -22.12 -8.05
C VAL A 157 -4.09 -21.21 -6.84
N ILE A 158 -3.20 -20.23 -6.95
CA ILE A 158 -3.06 -19.15 -5.95
C ILE A 158 -3.56 -17.85 -6.58
N LEU A 159 -4.66 -17.32 -6.04
CA LEU A 159 -5.22 -16.05 -6.48
C LEU A 159 -4.60 -14.90 -5.68
N SER A 160 -3.67 -14.16 -6.29
CA SER A 160 -2.97 -13.01 -5.70
C SER A 160 -2.98 -11.78 -6.61
N ALA A 161 -4.13 -11.53 -7.29
CA ALA A 161 -4.28 -10.45 -8.25
C ALA A 161 -4.56 -9.06 -7.60
N GLY A 162 -4.30 -8.90 -6.29
CA GLY A 162 -4.49 -7.65 -5.56
C GLY A 162 -5.92 -7.12 -5.69
N ALA A 163 -6.07 -5.85 -6.02
CA ALA A 163 -7.38 -5.21 -6.22
C ALA A 163 -8.19 -5.82 -7.39
N GLY A 164 -7.53 -6.50 -8.33
CA GLY A 164 -8.21 -7.20 -9.43
C GLY A 164 -8.86 -8.54 -9.04
N SER A 165 -8.56 -9.07 -7.86
CA SER A 165 -9.03 -10.39 -7.42
C SER A 165 -10.56 -10.46 -7.26
N ASP A 166 -11.20 -9.37 -6.83
CA ASP A 166 -12.66 -9.30 -6.64
C ASP A 166 -13.46 -9.47 -7.96
N ARG A 167 -12.80 -9.33 -9.10
CA ARG A 167 -13.39 -9.61 -10.43
C ARG A 167 -13.34 -11.07 -10.81
N LEU A 168 -12.51 -11.89 -10.15
CA LEU A 168 -12.27 -13.29 -10.49
C LEU A 168 -12.99 -14.23 -9.53
N LEU A 169 -13.24 -13.79 -8.31
CA LEU A 169 -13.84 -14.60 -7.25
C LEU A 169 -14.78 -13.74 -6.40
N ASP A 170 -15.86 -14.34 -5.89
CA ASP A 170 -16.68 -13.68 -4.86
C ASP A 170 -16.02 -13.82 -3.49
N PHE A 171 -15.52 -12.72 -2.97
CA PHE A 171 -14.92 -12.65 -1.64
C PHE A 171 -15.93 -12.47 -0.50
N GLN A 172 -17.24 -12.58 -0.78
CA GLN A 172 -18.30 -12.41 0.23
C GLN A 172 -18.12 -11.09 1.02
N CYS A 173 -17.90 -10.00 0.30
CA CYS A 173 -17.64 -8.66 0.84
C CYS A 173 -16.35 -8.49 1.66
N GLN A 174 -15.45 -9.48 1.73
CA GLN A 174 -14.20 -9.36 2.46
C GLN A 174 -13.16 -8.47 1.75
N LEU A 175 -13.28 -8.23 0.45
CA LEU A 175 -12.32 -7.46 -0.33
C LEU A 175 -12.98 -6.22 -0.92
N ARG A 176 -12.31 -5.07 -0.84
CA ARG A 176 -12.72 -3.83 -1.49
C ARG A 176 -11.52 -3.19 -2.18
N PRO A 177 -11.53 -3.08 -3.50
CA PRO A 177 -10.59 -2.22 -4.20
C PRO A 177 -10.73 -0.77 -3.74
N THR A 178 -9.65 -0.21 -3.20
CA THR A 178 -9.56 1.18 -2.76
C THR A 178 -8.32 1.81 -3.39
N ALA A 179 -8.43 3.04 -3.86
CA ALA A 179 -7.35 3.72 -4.55
C ALA A 179 -6.79 4.89 -3.75
N TRP A 180 -5.50 5.07 -3.89
CA TRP A 180 -4.77 6.28 -3.51
C TRP A 180 -4.19 6.95 -4.73
N THR A 181 -3.80 8.20 -4.57
CA THR A 181 -3.23 9.03 -5.62
C THR A 181 -1.79 9.35 -5.31
N LEU A 182 -0.99 9.51 -6.35
CA LEU A 182 0.39 9.96 -6.24
C LEU A 182 0.77 10.82 -7.43
N CYS A 183 1.71 11.73 -7.20
CA CYS A 183 2.28 12.55 -8.25
C CYS A 183 3.79 12.71 -8.06
N HIS A 184 4.46 13.12 -9.12
CA HIS A 184 5.90 13.38 -9.11
C HIS A 184 6.19 14.80 -9.60
N ILE A 185 7.22 15.40 -9.01
CA ILE A 185 7.82 16.65 -9.45
C ILE A 185 9.22 16.36 -9.93
N ARG A 186 9.55 16.80 -11.14
CA ARG A 186 10.89 16.67 -11.70
C ARG A 186 11.85 17.68 -11.07
N MET A 187 13.03 17.19 -10.73
CA MET A 187 14.13 17.98 -10.21
C MET A 187 15.29 17.98 -11.20
N THR A 188 16.17 18.98 -11.13
CA THR A 188 17.45 18.88 -11.80
C THR A 188 18.35 17.85 -11.10
N PRO A 189 19.36 17.28 -11.79
CA PRO A 189 20.31 16.37 -11.15
C PRO A 189 21.00 16.97 -9.91
N GLU A 190 21.27 18.30 -9.95
CA GLU A 190 21.89 19.03 -8.86
C GLU A 190 20.95 19.18 -7.65
N GLU A 191 19.69 19.49 -7.90
CA GLU A 191 18.67 19.53 -6.85
C GLU A 191 18.48 18.15 -6.22
N ALA A 192 18.32 17.10 -7.06
CA ALA A 192 18.10 15.73 -6.60
C ALA A 192 19.22 15.22 -5.66
N LYS A 193 20.46 15.66 -5.85
CA LYS A 193 21.57 15.31 -4.96
C LYS A 193 21.35 15.75 -3.51
N ARG A 194 20.67 16.89 -3.29
CA ARG A 194 20.37 17.41 -1.95
C ARG A 194 19.30 16.58 -1.24
N TYR A 195 18.48 15.88 -1.99
CA TYR A 195 17.38 15.05 -1.51
C TYR A 195 17.75 13.57 -1.38
N ARG A 196 19.04 13.25 -1.17
CA ARG A 196 19.53 11.88 -1.00
C ARG A 196 19.64 11.51 0.47
N ASN A 197 19.34 10.23 0.77
CA ASN A 197 19.41 9.63 2.09
C ASN A 197 18.55 10.36 3.14
N LEU A 198 17.41 10.87 2.70
CA LEU A 198 16.48 11.57 3.57
C LEU A 198 15.58 10.59 4.34
N PRO A 199 15.22 10.88 5.60
CA PRO A 199 14.13 10.18 6.24
C PRO A 199 12.83 10.41 5.47
N VAL A 200 11.96 9.42 5.47
CA VAL A 200 10.60 9.59 4.93
C VAL A 200 9.85 10.56 5.85
N LEU A 201 9.31 11.65 5.32
CA LEU A 201 8.41 12.53 6.07
C LEU A 201 6.97 12.15 5.74
N PHE A 202 6.25 11.64 6.73
CA PHE A 202 4.86 11.23 6.64
C PHE A 202 3.99 11.96 7.65
N ASN A 203 3.05 12.74 7.16
CA ASN A 203 1.95 13.27 7.98
C ASN A 203 0.71 12.40 7.73
N ILE A 204 0.18 11.79 8.78
CA ILE A 204 -0.90 10.79 8.68
C ILE A 204 -2.23 11.31 8.11
N ALA A 205 -2.35 12.60 7.87
CA ALA A 205 -3.55 13.21 7.28
C ALA A 205 -3.27 14.10 6.07
N LYS A 206 -1.99 14.41 5.77
CA LYS A 206 -1.64 15.24 4.62
C LYS A 206 -0.85 14.49 3.55
N GLY A 207 -0.16 13.42 3.93
CA GLY A 207 0.61 12.61 2.99
C GLY A 207 2.09 12.55 3.29
N PHE A 208 2.87 12.12 2.31
CA PHE A 208 4.30 11.94 2.43
C PHE A 208 5.04 12.23 1.14
N PHE A 209 6.33 12.49 1.25
CA PHE A 209 7.23 12.45 0.12
C PHE A 209 8.31 11.39 0.29
N MET A 210 8.86 10.96 -0.83
CA MET A 210 10.04 10.12 -0.91
C MET A 210 11.09 10.81 -1.76
N GLU A 211 12.37 10.56 -1.45
CA GLU A 211 13.48 11.13 -2.20
C GLU A 211 13.37 10.84 -3.71
N PRO A 212 13.96 11.69 -4.57
CA PRO A 212 13.89 11.54 -6.01
C PRO A 212 14.49 10.21 -6.48
N ASP A 213 13.84 9.57 -7.44
CA ASP A 213 14.38 8.42 -8.16
C ASP A 213 15.74 8.77 -8.80
N GLU A 214 16.69 7.84 -8.72
CA GLU A 214 18.06 8.08 -9.19
C GLU A 214 18.16 8.29 -10.70
N ASP A 215 17.28 7.64 -11.46
CA ASP A 215 17.32 7.63 -12.92
C ASP A 215 16.50 8.80 -13.50
N GLN A 216 15.34 9.11 -12.88
CA GLN A 216 14.38 10.11 -13.37
C GLN A 216 14.51 11.45 -12.65
N HIS A 217 15.15 11.50 -11.49
CA HIS A 217 15.21 12.68 -10.62
C HIS A 217 13.83 13.24 -10.26
N GLU A 218 12.86 12.36 -10.01
CA GLU A 218 11.48 12.71 -9.71
C GLU A 218 11.17 12.48 -8.24
N LEU A 219 10.90 13.58 -7.51
CA LEU A 219 10.41 13.54 -6.15
C LEU A 219 8.97 13.01 -6.14
N LYS A 220 8.74 11.91 -5.46
CA LYS A 220 7.40 11.33 -5.32
C LYS A 220 6.66 11.96 -4.15
N ILE A 221 5.41 12.35 -4.39
CA ILE A 221 4.48 12.86 -3.39
C ILE A 221 3.23 11.99 -3.43
N CYS A 222 2.77 11.54 -2.26
CA CYS A 222 1.47 10.91 -2.08
C CYS A 222 0.67 11.77 -1.12
N ASP A 223 -0.53 12.15 -1.50
CA ASP A 223 -1.47 12.76 -0.59
C ASP A 223 -2.13 11.70 0.30
N GLU A 224 -2.34 12.00 1.56
CA GLU A 224 -3.14 11.15 2.45
C GLU A 224 -4.58 11.65 2.43
N HIS A 225 -5.50 10.71 2.33
CA HIS A 225 -6.92 11.00 2.24
C HIS A 225 -7.74 9.73 2.56
N PRO A 226 -9.06 9.81 2.67
CA PRO A 226 -9.91 8.66 2.97
C PRO A 226 -9.86 7.51 1.97
N GLY A 227 -9.27 7.70 0.79
CA GLY A 227 -9.27 6.73 -0.30
C GLY A 227 -10.40 6.98 -1.30
N TYR A 228 -10.21 6.46 -2.50
CA TYR A 228 -11.22 6.48 -3.56
C TYR A 228 -11.70 5.07 -3.88
N CYS A 229 -12.98 4.93 -4.16
CA CYS A 229 -13.52 3.77 -4.85
C CYS A 229 -14.05 4.17 -6.22
N ASN A 230 -14.29 3.18 -7.08
CA ASN A 230 -14.98 3.37 -8.35
C ASN A 230 -16.25 2.51 -8.30
N PHE A 231 -17.33 3.05 -7.73
CA PHE A 231 -18.56 2.32 -7.51
C PHE A 231 -19.40 2.24 -8.78
N VAL A 232 -19.29 1.13 -9.48
CA VAL A 232 -20.02 0.85 -10.74
C VAL A 232 -20.75 -0.50 -10.64
N PRO A 233 -21.75 -0.76 -11.50
CA PRO A 233 -22.34 -2.10 -11.62
C PRO A 233 -21.27 -3.14 -11.89
N ASP A 234 -21.31 -4.25 -11.15
CA ASP A 234 -20.37 -5.35 -11.34
C ASP A 234 -20.67 -6.05 -12.69
N PRO A 235 -19.69 -6.15 -13.61
CA PRO A 235 -19.90 -6.82 -14.89
C PRO A 235 -20.37 -8.28 -14.80
N LEU A 236 -19.99 -8.98 -13.70
CA LEU A 236 -20.37 -10.36 -13.47
C LEU A 236 -21.67 -10.48 -12.67
N ARG A 237 -22.03 -9.46 -11.91
CA ARG A 237 -23.22 -9.39 -11.04
C ARG A 237 -23.89 -8.03 -11.20
N PRO A 238 -24.55 -7.74 -12.33
CA PRO A 238 -25.02 -6.40 -12.68
C PRO A 238 -26.00 -5.75 -11.69
N SER A 239 -26.62 -6.54 -10.82
CA SER A 239 -27.47 -6.04 -9.72
C SER A 239 -26.70 -5.51 -8.52
N GLU A 240 -25.37 -5.75 -8.46
CA GLU A 240 -24.49 -5.31 -7.36
C GLU A 240 -23.65 -4.12 -7.80
N ILE A 241 -23.45 -3.18 -6.88
CA ILE A 241 -22.52 -2.07 -7.05
C ILE A 241 -21.24 -2.42 -6.29
N ARG A 242 -20.11 -2.41 -7.01
CA ARG A 242 -18.80 -2.72 -6.44
C ARG A 242 -17.77 -1.70 -6.87
N SER A 243 -16.66 -1.61 -6.14
CA SER A 243 -15.51 -0.82 -6.56
C SER A 243 -14.68 -1.60 -7.58
N ILE A 244 -14.66 -1.13 -8.83
CA ILE A 244 -13.94 -1.79 -9.93
C ILE A 244 -12.69 -0.99 -10.29
N PRO A 245 -11.48 -1.56 -10.18
CA PRO A 245 -10.23 -0.89 -10.53
C PRO A 245 -10.15 -0.53 -12.01
N PHE A 246 -9.57 0.63 -12.29
CA PHE A 246 -9.18 1.07 -13.64
C PHE A 246 -7.78 1.70 -13.61
N ALA A 247 -7.12 1.77 -14.76
CA ALA A 247 -5.82 2.43 -14.90
C ALA A 247 -6.01 3.86 -15.41
N ARG A 248 -5.38 4.84 -14.72
CA ARG A 248 -5.34 6.23 -15.17
C ARG A 248 -4.02 6.88 -14.73
N HIS A 249 -3.39 7.61 -15.65
CA HIS A 249 -2.15 8.38 -15.41
C HIS A 249 -2.44 9.86 -15.11
N GLU A 250 -3.57 10.11 -14.50
CA GLU A 250 -4.06 11.40 -14.01
C GLU A 250 -4.64 11.18 -12.62
N ILE A 251 -4.74 12.24 -11.83
CA ILE A 251 -5.37 12.24 -10.52
C ILE A 251 -6.45 13.34 -10.47
N PRO A 252 -7.45 13.24 -9.59
CA PRO A 252 -8.39 14.34 -9.39
C PRO A 252 -7.67 15.63 -8.98
N LEU A 253 -8.14 16.78 -9.50
CA LEU A 253 -7.60 18.10 -9.11
C LEU A 253 -7.66 18.32 -7.58
N ALA A 254 -8.64 17.76 -6.91
CA ALA A 254 -8.71 17.78 -5.45
C ALA A 254 -7.55 17.01 -4.79
N ALA A 255 -7.05 15.94 -5.40
CA ALA A 255 -5.88 15.21 -4.91
C ALA A 255 -4.59 16.00 -5.17
N GLU A 256 -4.47 16.63 -6.34
CA GLU A 256 -3.36 17.55 -6.62
C GLU A 256 -3.33 18.71 -5.61
N ALA A 257 -4.49 19.30 -5.31
CA ALA A 257 -4.57 20.39 -4.33
C ALA A 257 -4.08 19.95 -2.94
N ARG A 258 -4.43 18.73 -2.49
CA ARG A 258 -3.92 18.20 -1.20
C ARG A 258 -2.41 17.95 -1.23
N ALA A 259 -1.87 17.41 -2.34
CA ALA A 259 -0.43 17.24 -2.50
C ALA A 259 0.32 18.58 -2.47
N ARG A 260 -0.26 19.63 -3.09
CA ARG A 260 0.32 20.99 -3.05
C ARG A 260 0.22 21.63 -1.67
N ASP A 261 -0.87 21.38 -0.93
CA ASP A 261 -1.01 21.84 0.46
C ASP A 261 0.05 21.20 1.38
N PHE A 262 0.33 19.91 1.20
CA PHE A 262 1.43 19.24 1.88
C PHE A 262 2.80 19.89 1.53
N LEU A 263 3.03 20.18 0.25
CA LEU A 263 4.26 20.85 -0.19
C LEU A 263 4.35 22.28 0.36
N GLN A 264 3.25 23.01 0.41
CA GLN A 264 3.23 24.36 0.96
C GLN A 264 3.65 24.38 2.44
N ASP A 265 3.21 23.41 3.22
CA ASP A 265 3.60 23.27 4.63
C ASP A 265 5.08 22.88 4.80
N THR A 266 5.67 22.15 3.87
CA THR A 266 6.97 21.47 4.04
C THR A 266 8.05 21.99 3.11
N MET A 267 7.75 22.13 1.83
CA MET A 267 8.68 22.50 0.73
C MET A 267 8.02 23.51 -0.22
N PRO A 268 7.68 24.75 0.26
CA PRO A 268 6.92 25.73 -0.53
C PRO A 268 7.59 26.11 -1.85
N HIS A 269 8.90 26.00 -1.96
CA HIS A 269 9.65 26.24 -3.20
C HIS A 269 9.37 25.20 -4.31
N LEU A 270 8.70 24.08 -3.99
CA LEU A 270 8.28 23.05 -4.94
C LEU A 270 6.76 23.07 -5.21
N ALA A 271 5.99 23.79 -4.40
CA ALA A 271 4.52 23.71 -4.40
C ALA A 271 3.88 24.12 -5.75
N GLU A 272 4.49 25.03 -6.49
CA GLU A 272 3.98 25.54 -7.78
C GLU A 272 4.64 24.86 -8.99
N ARG A 273 5.55 23.89 -8.79
CA ARG A 273 6.19 23.21 -9.91
C ARG A 273 5.18 22.33 -10.67
N PRO A 274 5.29 22.23 -12.01
CA PRO A 274 4.48 21.31 -12.80
C PRO A 274 4.67 19.86 -12.34
N LEU A 275 3.59 19.07 -12.39
CA LEU A 275 3.66 17.63 -12.20
C LEU A 275 4.30 16.99 -13.44
N ALA A 276 5.31 16.15 -13.21
CA ALA A 276 5.93 15.36 -14.28
C ALA A 276 5.21 14.02 -14.52
N PHE A 277 4.53 13.52 -13.49
CA PHE A 277 3.79 12.27 -13.53
C PHE A 277 2.69 12.28 -12.48
N ALA A 278 1.58 11.61 -12.75
CA ALA A 278 0.58 11.28 -11.74
C ALA A 278 -0.09 9.95 -12.08
N ARG A 279 -0.63 9.26 -11.08
CA ARG A 279 -1.42 8.05 -11.30
C ARG A 279 -2.28 7.71 -10.09
N ILE A 280 -3.28 6.87 -10.36
CA ILE A 280 -4.05 6.13 -9.36
C ILE A 280 -3.30 4.85 -8.99
N CYS A 281 -3.24 4.53 -7.70
CA CYS A 281 -2.65 3.31 -7.16
C CYS A 281 -3.72 2.53 -6.40
N TRP A 282 -4.10 1.36 -6.90
CA TRP A 282 -5.12 0.52 -6.30
C TRP A 282 -4.53 -0.41 -5.24
N ASP A 283 -5.25 -0.54 -4.14
CA ASP A 283 -5.02 -1.50 -3.07
C ASP A 283 -6.25 -2.41 -2.90
N ALA A 284 -6.08 -3.48 -2.15
CA ALA A 284 -7.13 -4.44 -1.83
C ALA A 284 -7.35 -4.43 -0.31
N ASP A 285 -8.40 -3.76 0.14
CA ASP A 285 -8.70 -3.60 1.56
C ASP A 285 -9.61 -4.72 2.08
N THR A 286 -9.18 -5.38 3.15
CA THR A 286 -10.04 -6.22 3.99
C THR A 286 -10.72 -5.38 5.08
N PRO A 287 -11.82 -5.84 5.72
CA PRO A 287 -12.52 -5.05 6.74
C PRO A 287 -11.66 -4.70 7.96
N ASP A 288 -10.78 -5.60 8.35
CA ASP A 288 -9.87 -5.49 9.50
C ASP A 288 -8.43 -5.12 9.11
N ARG A 289 -8.17 -4.88 7.81
CA ARG A 289 -6.87 -4.56 7.23
C ARG A 289 -5.79 -5.65 7.37
N ALA A 290 -6.15 -6.83 7.86
CA ALA A 290 -5.26 -7.98 7.85
C ALA A 290 -5.24 -8.67 6.49
N PHE A 291 -4.14 -9.32 6.14
CA PHE A 291 -4.07 -10.17 4.94
C PHE A 291 -5.17 -11.24 4.98
N LEU A 292 -5.60 -11.66 3.80
CA LEU A 292 -6.46 -12.82 3.59
C LEU A 292 -5.63 -13.85 2.83
N ILE A 293 -5.12 -14.85 3.56
CA ILE A 293 -4.26 -15.91 3.04
C ILE A 293 -4.81 -17.24 3.54
N ASP A 294 -5.67 -17.88 2.74
CA ASP A 294 -6.33 -19.14 3.13
C ASP A 294 -6.77 -19.93 1.92
N LYS A 295 -6.99 -21.22 2.11
CA LYS A 295 -7.70 -22.04 1.13
C LYS A 295 -9.17 -21.65 1.08
N HIS A 296 -9.71 -21.56 -0.14
CA HIS A 296 -11.14 -21.27 -0.28
C HIS A 296 -11.97 -22.42 0.29
N PRO A 297 -13.01 -22.16 1.11
CA PRO A 297 -13.77 -23.22 1.77
C PRO A 297 -14.46 -24.19 0.81
N ASP A 298 -14.95 -23.68 -0.33
CA ASP A 298 -15.69 -24.47 -1.32
C ASP A 298 -14.80 -24.97 -2.47
N HIS A 299 -13.55 -24.53 -2.57
CA HIS A 299 -12.61 -24.85 -3.66
C HIS A 299 -11.23 -25.20 -3.07
N PRO A 300 -11.01 -26.45 -2.62
CA PRO A 300 -9.78 -26.84 -1.90
C PRO A 300 -8.48 -26.68 -2.70
N SER A 301 -8.55 -26.66 -4.03
CA SER A 301 -7.40 -26.40 -4.91
C SER A 301 -7.05 -24.92 -5.04
N LEU A 302 -7.95 -24.01 -4.62
CA LEU A 302 -7.75 -22.56 -4.66
C LEU A 302 -7.28 -22.04 -3.31
N LEU A 303 -6.13 -21.37 -3.30
CA LEU A 303 -5.68 -20.54 -2.19
C LEU A 303 -5.81 -19.07 -2.59
N VAL A 304 -6.41 -18.25 -1.75
CA VAL A 304 -6.42 -16.79 -1.91
C VAL A 304 -5.27 -16.17 -1.12
N ALA A 305 -4.61 -15.15 -1.68
CA ALA A 305 -3.53 -14.41 -1.05
C ALA A 305 -3.63 -12.93 -1.43
N VAL A 306 -4.46 -12.20 -0.71
CA VAL A 306 -4.87 -10.82 -1.00
C VAL A 306 -4.97 -9.98 0.28
N GLY A 307 -5.51 -8.78 0.20
CA GLY A 307 -5.80 -7.96 1.37
C GLY A 307 -4.57 -7.21 1.90
N GLY A 308 -3.71 -6.70 1.00
CA GLY A 308 -2.52 -5.93 1.39
C GLY A 308 -2.83 -4.70 2.23
N SER A 309 -4.00 -4.07 2.03
CA SER A 309 -4.54 -2.97 2.86
C SER A 309 -3.51 -1.87 3.17
N GLY A 310 -2.67 -1.50 2.16
CA GLY A 310 -1.58 -0.54 2.29
C GLY A 310 -0.24 -1.13 2.76
N ASN A 311 -0.21 -2.37 3.25
CA ASN A 311 0.99 -2.97 3.85
C ASN A 311 1.73 -3.96 2.93
N GLY A 312 1.18 -4.28 1.75
CA GLY A 312 1.66 -5.37 0.90
C GLY A 312 3.11 -5.20 0.43
N ALA A 313 3.52 -4.00 0.03
CA ALA A 313 4.87 -3.77 -0.49
C ALA A 313 5.97 -4.02 0.56
N MET A 314 5.72 -3.69 1.83
CA MET A 314 6.66 -3.95 2.92
C MET A 314 6.91 -5.45 3.15
N GLN A 315 5.92 -6.29 2.86
CA GLN A 315 5.97 -7.74 3.08
C GLN A 315 6.55 -8.51 1.90
N MET A 316 6.93 -7.84 0.81
CA MET A 316 7.42 -8.47 -0.42
C MET A 316 8.46 -9.57 -0.20
N PRO A 317 9.47 -9.43 0.67
CA PRO A 317 10.50 -10.46 0.85
C PRO A 317 10.01 -11.74 1.52
N THR A 318 8.93 -11.71 2.26
CA THR A 318 8.53 -12.80 3.16
C THR A 318 7.14 -13.35 2.93
N ILE A 319 6.25 -12.57 2.30
CA ILE A 319 4.85 -12.95 2.13
C ILE A 319 4.68 -14.27 1.37
N GLY A 320 5.58 -14.56 0.40
CA GLY A 320 5.59 -15.81 -0.34
C GLY A 320 5.81 -17.04 0.54
N GLY A 321 6.64 -16.93 1.58
CA GLY A 321 6.83 -17.99 2.58
C GLY A 321 5.56 -18.28 3.36
N PHE A 322 4.88 -17.23 3.86
CA PHE A 322 3.60 -17.40 4.56
C PHE A 322 2.49 -17.96 3.65
N ILE A 323 2.49 -17.61 2.36
CA ILE A 323 1.57 -18.19 1.36
C ILE A 323 1.86 -19.69 1.16
N ALA A 324 3.13 -20.07 1.07
CA ALA A 324 3.53 -21.46 0.95
C ALA A 324 3.13 -22.26 2.21
N ASP A 325 3.39 -21.73 3.39
CA ASP A 325 3.00 -22.35 4.66
C ASP A 325 1.46 -22.54 4.74
N ALA A 326 0.68 -21.57 4.27
CA ALA A 326 -0.78 -21.69 4.20
C ALA A 326 -1.21 -22.78 3.23
N LEU A 327 -0.57 -22.85 2.05
CA LEU A 327 -0.86 -23.87 1.02
C LEU A 327 -0.57 -25.29 1.53
N GLU A 328 0.52 -25.46 2.27
CA GLU A 328 0.96 -26.75 2.83
C GLU A 328 0.29 -27.08 4.18
N GLY A 329 -0.39 -26.11 4.81
CA GLY A 329 -1.05 -26.29 6.10
C GLY A 329 -0.12 -26.12 7.30
N ASN A 330 1.05 -25.52 7.10
CA ASN A 330 2.10 -25.31 8.12
C ASN A 330 2.03 -23.94 8.81
N LEU A 331 1.09 -23.07 8.40
CA LEU A 331 0.92 -21.76 9.01
C LEU A 331 0.57 -21.88 10.49
N SER A 332 1.23 -21.10 11.36
CA SER A 332 0.98 -21.13 12.79
C SER A 332 -0.48 -20.83 13.15
N GLN A 333 -0.95 -21.32 14.29
CA GLN A 333 -2.34 -21.12 14.71
C GLN A 333 -2.67 -19.63 14.89
N GLU A 334 -1.72 -18.85 15.43
CA GLU A 334 -1.86 -17.42 15.65
C GLU A 334 -2.06 -16.70 14.33
N LEU A 335 -1.21 -16.93 13.32
CA LEU A 335 -1.36 -16.34 12.00
C LEU A 335 -2.63 -16.80 11.30
N ARG A 336 -2.91 -18.10 11.33
CA ARG A 336 -4.12 -18.66 10.72
C ARG A 336 -5.39 -18.02 11.27
N SER A 337 -5.47 -17.77 12.58
CA SER A 337 -6.65 -17.17 13.20
C SER A 337 -6.99 -15.78 12.63
N VAL A 338 -5.97 -15.04 12.18
CA VAL A 338 -6.10 -13.68 11.65
C VAL A 338 -6.28 -13.67 10.13
N VAL A 339 -5.48 -14.47 9.39
CA VAL A 339 -5.45 -14.38 7.92
C VAL A 339 -6.42 -15.31 7.20
N ARG A 340 -7.16 -16.14 7.92
CA ARG A 340 -8.12 -17.10 7.37
C ARG A 340 -9.25 -16.44 6.55
N TRP A 341 -9.98 -17.25 5.78
CA TRP A 341 -11.26 -16.84 5.19
C TRP A 341 -12.26 -16.51 6.30
N ARG A 342 -12.80 -15.27 6.33
CA ARG A 342 -13.55 -14.71 7.46
C ARG A 342 -14.69 -13.77 7.05
N PRO A 343 -15.67 -14.24 6.25
CA PRO A 343 -16.76 -13.38 5.76
C PRO A 343 -17.59 -12.75 6.89
N GLU A 344 -17.60 -13.34 8.07
CA GLU A 344 -18.27 -12.79 9.25
C GLU A 344 -17.74 -11.40 9.63
N THR A 345 -16.49 -11.07 9.30
CA THR A 345 -15.93 -9.71 9.55
C THR A 345 -16.50 -8.67 8.57
N ALA A 346 -17.10 -9.11 7.47
CA ALA A 346 -17.61 -8.26 6.42
C ALA A 346 -19.14 -8.08 6.45
N VAL A 347 -19.87 -8.81 7.29
CA VAL A 347 -21.37 -8.83 7.31
C VAL A 347 -21.97 -7.43 7.47
N HIS A 348 -21.31 -6.56 8.23
CA HIS A 348 -21.76 -5.18 8.47
C HIS A 348 -20.84 -4.12 7.88
N ARG A 349 -20.00 -4.51 6.90
CA ARG A 349 -19.06 -3.59 6.29
C ARG A 349 -19.77 -2.40 5.65
N ASN A 350 -19.43 -1.21 6.11
CA ASN A 350 -19.86 0.02 5.45
C ASN A 350 -18.95 0.31 4.24
N TRP A 351 -19.44 0.04 3.04
CA TRP A 351 -18.70 0.25 1.80
C TRP A 351 -18.38 1.72 1.49
N ARG A 352 -19.09 2.67 2.12
CA ARG A 352 -18.90 4.11 1.94
C ARG A 352 -18.05 4.73 3.04
N SER A 353 -17.55 3.93 3.99
CA SER A 353 -16.66 4.38 5.05
C SER A 353 -15.27 3.78 4.88
N THR A 354 -14.24 4.57 5.17
CA THR A 354 -12.92 4.01 5.40
C THR A 354 -12.96 3.15 6.64
N GLN A 355 -12.10 2.15 6.70
CA GLN A 355 -11.77 1.50 7.95
C GLN A 355 -11.02 2.48 8.84
N ASP A 356 -10.95 2.20 10.14
CA ASP A 356 -10.17 2.98 11.10
C ASP A 356 -8.71 3.03 10.68
N ARG A 357 -8.41 4.02 9.88
CA ARG A 357 -7.08 4.36 9.43
C ARG A 357 -6.81 5.77 9.92
N PHE A 358 -5.75 5.95 10.72
CA PHE A 358 -5.34 7.26 11.21
C PHE A 358 -6.46 8.06 11.92
N GLY A 359 -7.20 7.40 12.80
CA GLY A 359 -8.13 8.08 13.73
C GLY A 359 -9.51 8.41 13.16
N GLY A 360 -9.94 7.74 12.10
CA GLY A 360 -11.29 7.93 11.58
C GLY A 360 -12.03 6.64 11.38
N PRO A 361 -13.36 6.62 11.22
CA PRO A 361 -13.96 6.29 9.95
C PRO A 361 -14.29 7.55 9.18
N PHE A 362 -13.71 7.73 7.98
CA PHE A 362 -14.03 8.82 7.06
C PHE A 362 -14.88 8.28 5.91
N GLN A 363 -15.68 9.14 5.30
CA GLN A 363 -16.40 8.75 4.10
C GLN A 363 -15.42 8.62 2.94
N ILE A 364 -15.42 7.45 2.29
CA ILE A 364 -14.61 7.21 1.11
C ILE A 364 -15.12 8.04 -0.08
N MET A 365 -14.19 8.51 -0.91
CA MET A 365 -14.50 9.26 -2.12
C MET A 365 -14.86 8.33 -3.27
N ASP A 366 -15.64 8.82 -4.24
CA ASP A 366 -16.06 8.04 -5.40
C ASP A 366 -15.54 8.70 -6.69
N PHE A 367 -14.81 7.94 -7.52
CA PHE A 367 -14.36 8.45 -8.81
C PHE A 367 -15.51 8.77 -9.77
N GLN A 368 -16.72 8.20 -9.57
CA GLN A 368 -17.90 8.54 -10.34
C GLN A 368 -18.40 9.98 -10.08
N GLU A 369 -17.98 10.58 -8.99
CA GLU A 369 -18.29 11.97 -8.64
C GLU A 369 -17.29 12.96 -9.25
N VAL A 370 -16.14 12.48 -9.78
CA VAL A 370 -15.11 13.33 -10.42
C VAL A 370 -15.47 13.56 -11.87
N LYS A 371 -15.75 14.81 -12.23
CA LYS A 371 -16.06 15.19 -13.61
C LYS A 371 -14.83 15.10 -14.51
N GLU A 372 -15.02 14.93 -15.81
CA GLU A 372 -13.92 14.78 -16.77
C GLU A 372 -12.96 15.98 -16.80
N ASN A 373 -13.43 17.17 -16.55
CA ASN A 373 -12.60 18.38 -16.48
C ASN A 373 -11.94 18.61 -15.09
N GLU A 374 -12.14 17.71 -14.14
CA GLU A 374 -11.58 17.75 -12.78
C GLU A 374 -10.40 16.78 -12.60
N TRP A 375 -9.83 16.29 -13.69
CA TRP A 375 -8.61 15.51 -13.71
C TRP A 375 -7.40 16.38 -14.09
N THR A 376 -6.24 16.04 -13.53
CA THR A 376 -4.98 16.73 -13.86
C THR A 376 -4.65 16.57 -15.33
N ARG A 377 -3.97 17.57 -15.89
CA ARG A 377 -3.37 17.49 -17.22
C ARG A 377 -1.86 17.50 -17.02
N ILE A 378 -1.21 16.39 -17.37
CA ILE A 378 0.24 16.30 -17.34
C ILE A 378 0.73 16.58 -18.76
N GLU A 379 1.46 17.66 -18.93
CA GLU A 379 2.12 17.98 -20.20
C GLU A 379 3.29 16.99 -20.37
N THR A 380 3.18 16.13 -21.39
CA THR A 380 4.21 15.13 -21.74
C THR A 380 5.36 15.76 -22.53
#